data_1cf936fdd02af09ebbd6cc210e1f07af
#
_entry.id   1cf936fdd02af09ebbd6cc210e1f07af
#
_cell.length_a   1.000
_cell.length_b   1.000
_cell.length_c   1.000
_cell.angle_alpha   90.00
_cell.angle_beta   90.00
_cell.angle_gamma   90.00
#
_symmetry.space_group_name_H-M   'P 1'
#
loop_
_entity.id
_entity.type
_entity.pdbx_description
1 polymer ?
#
loop_
_entity_poly.entity_id
_entity_poly.type
_entity_poly.pdbx_seq_one_letter_code
_entity_poly.pdbx_strand_id
1 'polypeptide(L)'
;MIKVAPSILSADFAEMGRAAENCESWGADYIHFDVMDGTFVPTITFGPQMCKAVRRHTKLPIDVHLMVEHPETYVPLFRDAGADIITFHIEADRHAHRTLQAIHNAGMRAGVVLNPSTSPEAVRYVISSCDMVLLMSVNPGAGGQKFIPETVQKIRQLRAIAKDMGASPDIEIDGGINPDTGRLCAEAGASVLVAGSSVFGAPDPKEMVKRLHDIGR
;
A
#
# COMPACT_ATOMS: atom_id res chain seq x y z
N MET A 1 -15.13 1.84 8.29
CA MET A 1 -14.48 3.17 8.16
C MET A 1 -13.29 2.99 7.22
N ILE A 2 -13.12 3.85 6.24
CA ILE A 2 -12.01 3.81 5.29
C ILE A 2 -10.77 4.37 5.98
N LYS A 3 -9.63 3.70 5.83
CA LYS A 3 -8.31 4.19 6.23
C LYS A 3 -7.65 4.89 5.04
N VAL A 4 -6.88 5.93 5.33
CA VAL A 4 -6.17 6.72 4.31
C VAL A 4 -4.66 6.63 4.53
N ALA A 5 -3.95 6.24 3.48
CA ALA A 5 -2.51 6.06 3.45
C ALA A 5 -1.89 7.01 2.39
N PRO A 6 -1.50 8.25 2.72
CA PRO A 6 -0.80 9.09 1.76
C PRO A 6 0.52 8.47 1.32
N SER A 7 0.73 8.32 -0.01
CA SER A 7 2.01 7.87 -0.55
C SER A 7 2.99 9.02 -0.61
N ILE A 8 4.06 8.94 0.20
CA ILE A 8 5.13 9.94 0.23
C ILE A 8 6.05 9.89 -1.00
N LEU A 9 5.82 8.96 -1.92
CA LEU A 9 6.39 9.01 -3.26
C LEU A 9 6.05 10.31 -3.99
N SER A 10 4.90 10.93 -3.65
CA SER A 10 4.43 12.20 -4.23
C SER A 10 4.94 13.44 -3.49
N ALA A 11 5.74 13.26 -2.43
CA ALA A 11 6.35 14.35 -1.68
C ALA A 11 7.69 14.79 -2.30
N ASP A 12 8.23 15.91 -1.83
CA ASP A 12 9.61 16.30 -2.12
C ASP A 12 10.57 15.38 -1.35
N PHE A 13 11.43 14.66 -2.04
CA PHE A 13 12.39 13.73 -1.42
C PHE A 13 13.43 14.43 -0.54
N ALA A 14 13.66 15.72 -0.74
CA ALA A 14 14.52 16.53 0.16
C ALA A 14 13.84 16.83 1.51
N GLU A 15 12.50 16.69 1.61
CA GLU A 15 11.68 17.06 2.77
C GLU A 15 10.88 15.88 3.35
N MET A 16 11.38 14.63 3.19
CA MET A 16 10.63 13.41 3.56
C MET A 16 10.24 13.35 5.04
N GLY A 17 11.07 13.87 5.94
CA GLY A 17 10.72 13.98 7.36
C GLY A 17 9.51 14.88 7.58
N ARG A 18 9.50 16.05 6.94
CA ARG A 18 8.36 16.98 6.99
C ARG A 18 7.11 16.39 6.34
N ALA A 19 7.27 15.64 5.25
CA ALA A 19 6.15 14.94 4.62
C ALA A 19 5.48 13.95 5.59
N ALA A 20 6.27 13.24 6.38
CA ALA A 20 5.77 12.31 7.40
C ALA A 20 5.01 13.05 8.53
N GLU A 21 5.58 14.14 9.06
CA GLU A 21 4.92 15.00 10.07
C GLU A 21 3.61 15.57 9.53
N ASN A 22 3.60 15.99 8.27
CA ASN A 22 2.40 16.50 7.60
C ASN A 22 1.31 15.43 7.50
N CYS A 23 1.63 14.20 7.07
CA CYS A 23 0.66 13.10 7.00
C CYS A 23 0.00 12.86 8.36
N GLU A 24 0.78 12.86 9.45
CA GLU A 24 0.27 12.73 10.81
C GLU A 24 -0.66 13.91 11.18
N SER A 25 -0.27 15.13 10.88
CA SER A 25 -1.06 16.34 11.15
C SER A 25 -2.35 16.43 10.33
N TRP A 26 -2.40 15.81 9.15
CA TRP A 26 -3.58 15.71 8.30
C TRP A 26 -4.56 14.62 8.77
N GLY A 27 -4.14 13.79 9.74
CA GLY A 27 -4.96 12.73 10.31
C GLY A 27 -4.97 11.45 9.45
N ALA A 28 -3.91 11.19 8.70
CA ALA A 28 -3.74 9.92 7.99
C ALA A 28 -3.66 8.72 8.96
N ASP A 29 -3.99 7.53 8.48
CA ASP A 29 -3.90 6.29 9.28
C ASP A 29 -2.56 5.59 9.09
N TYR A 30 -1.96 5.68 7.90
CA TYR A 30 -0.67 5.10 7.53
C TYR A 30 0.17 6.10 6.74
N ILE A 31 1.47 5.82 6.62
CA ILE A 31 2.32 6.39 5.58
C ILE A 31 2.61 5.27 4.59
N HIS A 32 2.20 5.44 3.34
CA HIS A 32 2.55 4.50 2.27
C HIS A 32 3.92 4.83 1.70
N PHE A 33 4.78 3.80 1.65
CA PHE A 33 6.21 3.91 1.37
C PHE A 33 6.61 3.03 0.19
N ASP A 34 6.59 3.59 -1.03
CA ASP A 34 6.84 2.89 -2.29
C ASP A 34 8.32 2.66 -2.56
N VAL A 35 8.76 1.40 -2.50
CA VAL A 35 10.15 0.98 -2.73
C VAL A 35 10.29 0.35 -4.10
N MET A 36 11.15 0.93 -4.94
CA MET A 36 11.39 0.49 -6.31
C MET A 36 12.89 0.29 -6.54
N ASP A 37 13.27 -0.84 -7.16
CA ASP A 37 14.66 -1.28 -7.33
C ASP A 37 15.24 -1.05 -8.74
N GLY A 38 14.42 -0.58 -9.69
CA GLY A 38 14.84 -0.44 -11.09
C GLY A 38 14.87 -1.75 -11.87
N THR A 39 14.42 -2.86 -11.27
CA THR A 39 14.40 -4.20 -11.87
C THR A 39 12.98 -4.73 -12.03
N PHE A 40 12.23 -4.83 -10.94
CA PHE A 40 10.80 -5.19 -11.00
C PHE A 40 9.98 -4.10 -11.71
N VAL A 41 10.32 -2.83 -11.48
CA VAL A 41 9.84 -1.66 -12.22
C VAL A 41 11.04 -0.83 -12.67
N PRO A 42 10.94 -0.04 -13.78
CA PRO A 42 12.11 0.67 -14.33
C PRO A 42 12.56 1.90 -13.51
N THR A 43 11.84 2.24 -12.46
CA THR A 43 12.13 3.38 -11.58
C THR A 43 12.90 2.91 -10.35
N ILE A 44 13.83 3.74 -9.85
CA ILE A 44 14.47 3.60 -8.54
C ILE A 44 13.94 4.70 -7.63
N THR A 45 13.52 4.37 -6.41
CA THR A 45 13.06 5.38 -5.45
C THR A 45 13.99 5.47 -4.24
N PHE A 46 13.64 4.88 -3.14
CA PHE A 46 14.36 4.94 -1.88
C PHE A 46 14.29 3.59 -1.16
N GLY A 47 15.11 3.41 -0.15
CA GLY A 47 15.25 2.13 0.54
C GLY A 47 15.19 2.26 2.07
N PRO A 48 15.72 1.24 2.80
CA PRO A 48 15.61 1.16 4.26
C PRO A 48 16.17 2.37 5.01
N GLN A 49 17.24 3.03 4.50
CA GLN A 49 17.81 4.22 5.13
C GLN A 49 16.82 5.38 5.16
N MET A 50 16.07 5.59 4.07
CA MET A 50 15.03 6.61 4.03
C MET A 50 13.87 6.25 4.95
N CYS A 51 13.43 4.99 4.98
CA CYS A 51 12.42 4.51 5.91
C CYS A 51 12.83 4.80 7.37
N LYS A 52 14.08 4.49 7.74
CA LYS A 52 14.64 4.79 9.06
C LYS A 52 14.69 6.28 9.38
N ALA A 53 14.93 7.12 8.37
CA ALA A 53 14.87 8.57 8.53
C ALA A 53 13.44 9.06 8.77
N VAL A 54 12.48 8.61 7.95
CA VAL A 54 11.05 8.91 8.07
C VAL A 54 10.49 8.46 9.42
N ARG A 55 10.85 7.25 9.90
CA ARG A 55 10.40 6.71 11.19
C ARG A 55 10.64 7.65 12.37
N ARG A 56 11.68 8.46 12.35
CA ARG A 56 12.01 9.42 13.43
C ARG A 56 11.07 10.61 13.47
N HIS A 57 10.31 10.84 12.42
CA HIS A 57 9.43 12.00 12.24
C HIS A 57 7.95 11.71 12.40
N THR A 58 7.56 10.45 12.65
CA THR A 58 6.15 10.09 12.78
C THR A 58 5.93 8.91 13.73
N LYS A 59 4.74 8.81 14.27
CA LYS A 59 4.24 7.63 14.99
C LYS A 59 3.24 6.82 14.18
N LEU A 60 2.84 7.30 13.02
CA LEU A 60 1.95 6.55 12.12
C LEU A 60 2.61 5.24 11.70
N PRO A 61 1.86 4.16 11.53
CA PRO A 61 2.38 2.95 10.91
C PRO A 61 2.95 3.27 9.51
N ILE A 62 4.16 2.74 9.25
CA ILE A 62 4.80 2.82 7.93
C ILE A 62 4.46 1.52 7.19
N ASP A 63 3.71 1.68 6.12
CA ASP A 63 3.27 0.63 5.22
C ASP A 63 4.20 0.60 4.00
N VAL A 64 5.09 -0.37 3.98
CA VAL A 64 6.14 -0.51 2.96
C VAL A 64 5.63 -1.39 1.83
N HIS A 65 5.48 -0.81 0.64
CA HIS A 65 5.15 -1.50 -0.60
C HIS A 65 6.42 -1.80 -1.39
N LEU A 66 6.77 -3.07 -1.49
CA LEU A 66 7.98 -3.56 -2.19
C LEU A 66 7.69 -3.88 -3.65
N MET A 67 8.05 -2.97 -4.54
CA MET A 67 8.13 -3.17 -6.00
C MET A 67 9.57 -3.54 -6.37
N VAL A 68 10.02 -4.71 -5.91
CA VAL A 68 11.41 -5.18 -6.04
C VAL A 68 11.45 -6.66 -6.41
N GLU A 69 12.52 -7.08 -7.06
CA GLU A 69 12.86 -8.50 -7.19
C GLU A 69 13.38 -9.03 -5.83
N HIS A 70 13.10 -10.29 -5.54
CA HIS A 70 13.54 -10.95 -4.31
C HIS A 70 13.12 -10.24 -3.01
N PRO A 71 11.81 -9.95 -2.81
CA PRO A 71 11.32 -9.15 -1.68
C PRO A 71 11.68 -9.75 -0.31
N GLU A 72 11.85 -11.08 -0.22
CA GLU A 72 12.24 -11.78 1.00
C GLU A 72 13.57 -11.28 1.60
N THR A 73 14.46 -10.77 0.76
CA THR A 73 15.78 -10.27 1.18
C THR A 73 15.68 -8.91 1.89
N TYR A 74 14.60 -8.17 1.67
CA TYR A 74 14.40 -6.84 2.25
C TYR A 74 13.70 -6.87 3.61
N VAL A 75 13.05 -7.98 3.98
CA VAL A 75 12.28 -8.11 5.24
C VAL A 75 13.10 -7.70 6.48
N PRO A 76 14.32 -8.25 6.74
CA PRO A 76 15.09 -7.84 7.90
C PRO A 76 15.53 -6.38 7.84
N LEU A 77 15.81 -5.85 6.65
CA LEU A 77 16.27 -4.48 6.47
C LEU A 77 15.18 -3.45 6.82
N PHE A 78 13.93 -3.71 6.41
CA PHE A 78 12.80 -2.83 6.71
C PHE A 78 12.30 -2.98 8.15
N ARG A 79 12.38 -4.19 8.75
CA ARG A 79 12.19 -4.35 10.20
C ARG A 79 13.13 -3.41 10.98
N ASP A 80 14.42 -3.45 10.67
CA ASP A 80 15.45 -2.65 11.37
C ASP A 80 15.33 -1.15 11.06
N ALA A 81 14.65 -0.80 9.97
CA ALA A 81 14.31 0.57 9.60
C ALA A 81 13.04 1.09 10.30
N GLY A 82 12.25 0.21 10.93
CA GLY A 82 11.04 0.58 11.66
C GLY A 82 9.76 0.56 10.84
N ALA A 83 9.68 -0.28 9.81
CA ALA A 83 8.44 -0.59 9.11
C ALA A 83 7.46 -1.34 10.03
N ASP A 84 6.17 -1.09 9.87
CA ASP A 84 5.09 -1.76 10.61
C ASP A 84 4.35 -2.78 9.74
N ILE A 85 4.30 -2.53 8.44
CA ILE A 85 3.62 -3.37 7.44
C ILE A 85 4.58 -3.55 6.26
N ILE A 86 4.64 -4.75 5.70
CA ILE A 86 5.30 -5.00 4.42
C ILE A 86 4.32 -5.70 3.48
N THR A 87 4.13 -5.11 2.31
CA THR A 87 3.43 -5.72 1.18
C THR A 87 4.42 -5.94 0.04
N PHE A 88 4.33 -7.08 -0.63
CA PHE A 88 5.22 -7.44 -1.75
C PHE A 88 4.43 -8.05 -2.89
N HIS A 89 4.89 -7.83 -4.12
CA HIS A 89 4.26 -8.38 -5.31
C HIS A 89 4.35 -9.90 -5.35
N ILE A 90 3.21 -10.57 -5.48
CA ILE A 90 3.17 -12.04 -5.60
C ILE A 90 3.90 -12.51 -6.86
N GLU A 91 3.98 -11.66 -7.87
CA GLU A 91 4.68 -11.91 -9.12
C GLU A 91 6.21 -11.94 -8.95
N ALA A 92 6.74 -11.29 -7.90
CA ALA A 92 8.18 -11.23 -7.60
C ALA A 92 8.66 -12.35 -6.67
N ASP A 93 7.75 -13.15 -6.10
CA ASP A 93 8.12 -14.18 -5.12
C ASP A 93 7.54 -15.55 -5.45
N ARG A 94 8.45 -16.53 -5.63
CA ARG A 94 8.07 -17.94 -5.88
C ARG A 94 7.52 -18.64 -4.63
N HIS A 95 7.75 -18.11 -3.44
CA HIS A 95 7.43 -18.73 -2.16
C HIS A 95 6.69 -17.76 -1.21
N ALA A 96 5.67 -17.08 -1.74
CA ALA A 96 4.94 -16.02 -1.04
C ALA A 96 4.49 -16.39 0.39
N HIS A 97 4.04 -17.64 0.61
CA HIS A 97 3.68 -18.10 1.96
C HIS A 97 4.87 -18.03 2.94
N ARG A 98 6.07 -18.42 2.50
CA ARG A 98 7.28 -18.36 3.33
C ARG A 98 7.66 -16.91 3.66
N THR A 99 7.53 -16.01 2.70
CA THR A 99 7.83 -14.58 2.88
C THR A 99 6.83 -13.93 3.81
N LEU A 100 5.52 -14.23 3.70
CA LEU A 100 4.52 -13.79 4.68
C LEU A 100 4.88 -14.25 6.11
N GLN A 101 5.27 -15.51 6.29
CA GLN A 101 5.72 -16.01 7.59
C GLN A 101 6.99 -15.29 8.10
N ALA A 102 7.94 -14.98 7.22
CA ALA A 102 9.16 -14.26 7.59
C ALA A 102 8.83 -12.82 8.08
N ILE A 103 7.88 -12.14 7.44
CA ILE A 103 7.42 -10.81 7.86
C ILE A 103 6.74 -10.88 9.23
N HIS A 104 5.85 -11.85 9.46
CA HIS A 104 5.20 -12.06 10.76
C HIS A 104 6.21 -12.40 11.85
N ASN A 105 7.18 -13.30 11.58
CA ASN A 105 8.24 -13.66 12.52
C ASN A 105 9.14 -12.46 12.86
N ALA A 106 9.22 -11.47 11.99
CA ALA A 106 9.92 -10.21 12.23
C ALA A 106 9.07 -9.20 13.03
N GLY A 107 7.83 -9.54 13.40
CA GLY A 107 6.93 -8.71 14.21
C GLY A 107 6.13 -7.67 13.42
N MET A 108 6.10 -7.77 12.10
CA MET A 108 5.37 -6.85 11.23
C MET A 108 4.10 -7.49 10.66
N ARG A 109 3.14 -6.67 10.24
CA ARG A 109 1.99 -7.10 9.45
C ARG A 109 2.44 -7.43 8.03
N ALA A 110 1.87 -8.49 7.46
CA ALA A 110 2.28 -9.02 6.17
C ALA A 110 1.16 -8.95 5.14
N GLY A 111 1.51 -8.60 3.90
CA GLY A 111 0.57 -8.59 2.80
C GLY A 111 1.19 -8.92 1.45
N VAL A 112 0.32 -9.19 0.49
CA VAL A 112 0.69 -9.40 -0.91
C VAL A 112 0.07 -8.34 -1.80
N VAL A 113 0.75 -8.05 -2.89
CA VAL A 113 0.33 -7.10 -3.92
C VAL A 113 0.00 -7.83 -5.20
N LEU A 114 -1.03 -7.39 -5.91
CA LEU A 114 -1.40 -7.89 -7.24
C LEU A 114 -1.32 -6.79 -8.28
N ASN A 115 -0.57 -7.03 -9.34
CA ASN A 115 -0.57 -6.19 -10.54
C ASN A 115 -1.97 -6.10 -11.18
N PRO A 116 -2.24 -5.08 -12.03
CA PRO A 116 -3.54 -4.97 -12.69
C PRO A 116 -3.95 -6.22 -13.48
N SER A 117 -3.00 -6.90 -14.11
CA SER A 117 -3.24 -8.11 -14.91
C SER A 117 -3.34 -9.42 -14.11
N THR A 118 -2.94 -9.42 -12.83
CA THR A 118 -2.92 -10.64 -12.00
C THR A 118 -4.29 -10.91 -11.39
N SER A 119 -4.81 -12.12 -11.58
CA SER A 119 -6.10 -12.53 -11.02
C SER A 119 -6.06 -12.59 -9.50
N PRO A 120 -7.14 -12.16 -8.78
CA PRO A 120 -7.27 -12.37 -7.34
C PRO A 120 -7.18 -13.84 -6.89
N GLU A 121 -7.43 -14.79 -7.77
CA GLU A 121 -7.26 -16.22 -7.46
C GLU A 121 -5.81 -16.59 -7.10
N ALA A 122 -4.83 -15.78 -7.53
CA ALA A 122 -3.42 -16.02 -7.21
C ALA A 122 -3.13 -16.01 -5.69
N VAL A 123 -3.95 -15.32 -4.90
CA VAL A 123 -3.77 -15.25 -3.44
C VAL A 123 -4.65 -16.22 -2.65
N ARG A 124 -5.53 -16.98 -3.31
CA ARG A 124 -6.52 -17.84 -2.63
C ARG A 124 -5.91 -18.67 -1.50
N TYR A 125 -4.80 -19.35 -1.75
CA TYR A 125 -4.21 -20.26 -0.77
C TYR A 125 -3.23 -19.61 0.22
N VAL A 126 -2.98 -18.31 0.10
CA VAL A 126 -2.16 -17.55 1.05
C VAL A 126 -2.94 -16.45 1.77
N ILE A 127 -4.18 -16.16 1.36
CA ILE A 127 -4.99 -15.05 1.86
C ILE A 127 -5.23 -15.12 3.38
N SER A 128 -5.33 -16.33 3.95
CA SER A 128 -5.49 -16.52 5.39
C SER A 128 -4.23 -16.16 6.20
N SER A 129 -3.09 -16.01 5.51
CA SER A 129 -1.83 -15.55 6.08
C SER A 129 -1.55 -14.08 5.77
N CYS A 130 -2.52 -13.36 5.18
CA CYS A 130 -2.38 -11.96 4.86
C CYS A 130 -3.14 -11.10 5.87
N ASP A 131 -2.48 -10.10 6.44
CA ASP A 131 -3.15 -9.00 7.16
C ASP A 131 -3.70 -7.97 6.17
N MET A 132 -3.11 -7.91 4.97
CA MET A 132 -3.46 -6.97 3.92
C MET A 132 -3.27 -7.59 2.54
N VAL A 133 -4.14 -7.24 1.59
CA VAL A 133 -3.93 -7.50 0.17
C VAL A 133 -4.08 -6.18 -0.58
N LEU A 134 -3.00 -5.75 -1.24
CA LEU A 134 -2.97 -4.54 -2.04
C LEU A 134 -3.29 -4.87 -3.50
N LEU A 135 -4.24 -4.17 -4.09
CA LEU A 135 -4.54 -4.23 -5.51
C LEU A 135 -4.04 -2.97 -6.20
N MET A 136 -3.15 -3.14 -7.16
CA MET A 136 -2.74 -2.04 -8.02
C MET A 136 -3.90 -1.63 -8.93
N SER A 137 -4.23 -0.36 -8.91
CA SER A 137 -5.21 0.26 -9.82
C SER A 137 -4.56 1.14 -10.89
N VAL A 138 -3.24 1.05 -10.99
CA VAL A 138 -2.39 1.54 -12.08
C VAL A 138 -1.27 0.53 -12.33
N ASN A 139 -0.49 0.67 -13.38
CA ASN A 139 0.74 -0.11 -13.51
C ASN A 139 1.78 0.41 -12.48
N PRO A 140 2.42 -0.48 -11.69
CA PRO A 140 3.42 -0.05 -10.72
C PRO A 140 4.62 0.62 -11.40
N GLY A 141 5.31 1.51 -10.66
CA GLY A 141 6.56 2.15 -11.13
C GLY A 141 6.50 3.66 -11.34
N ALA A 142 5.32 4.29 -11.30
CA ALA A 142 5.19 5.75 -11.39
C ALA A 142 3.89 6.25 -10.76
N GLY A 143 3.96 7.39 -10.09
CA GLY A 143 2.78 8.09 -9.56
C GLY A 143 2.00 8.87 -10.63
N GLY A 144 0.82 9.38 -10.28
CA GLY A 144 0.03 10.30 -11.12
C GLY A 144 -0.68 9.66 -12.32
N GLN A 145 -0.77 8.35 -12.39
CA GLN A 145 -1.45 7.62 -13.47
C GLN A 145 -2.97 7.63 -13.31
N LYS A 146 -3.68 7.35 -14.41
CA LYS A 146 -5.14 7.21 -14.41
C LYS A 146 -5.54 5.86 -13.81
N PHE A 147 -6.57 5.89 -12.96
CA PHE A 147 -7.20 4.72 -12.38
C PHE A 147 -7.69 3.72 -13.44
N ILE A 148 -7.44 2.46 -13.23
CA ILE A 148 -7.90 1.33 -14.07
C ILE A 148 -9.24 0.83 -13.52
N PRO A 149 -10.39 1.05 -14.23
CA PRO A 149 -11.72 0.77 -13.69
C PRO A 149 -11.98 -0.71 -13.35
N GLU A 150 -11.30 -1.62 -14.04
CA GLU A 150 -11.41 -3.07 -13.84
C GLU A 150 -11.01 -3.49 -12.41
N THR A 151 -10.23 -2.67 -11.71
CA THR A 151 -9.85 -2.89 -10.31
C THR A 151 -11.07 -3.01 -9.40
N VAL A 152 -12.16 -2.28 -9.69
CA VAL A 152 -13.41 -2.36 -8.91
C VAL A 152 -13.97 -3.79 -8.90
N GLN A 153 -13.91 -4.48 -10.05
CA GLN A 153 -14.34 -5.88 -10.13
C GLN A 153 -13.37 -6.81 -9.37
N LYS A 154 -12.06 -6.54 -9.44
CA LYS A 154 -11.05 -7.31 -8.70
C LYS A 154 -11.26 -7.20 -7.18
N ILE A 155 -11.63 -6.03 -6.66
CA ILE A 155 -11.95 -5.84 -5.23
C ILE A 155 -13.11 -6.77 -4.82
N ARG A 156 -14.19 -6.81 -5.60
CA ARG A 156 -15.34 -7.68 -5.33
C ARG A 156 -14.96 -9.17 -5.35
N GLN A 157 -14.15 -9.58 -6.33
CA GLN A 157 -13.64 -10.94 -6.43
C GLN A 157 -12.78 -11.31 -5.22
N LEU A 158 -11.86 -10.43 -4.82
CA LEU A 158 -11.01 -10.64 -3.65
C LEU A 158 -11.82 -10.76 -2.35
N ARG A 159 -12.85 -9.93 -2.17
CA ARG A 159 -13.78 -10.05 -1.03
C ARG A 159 -14.52 -11.39 -1.01
N ALA A 160 -14.96 -11.87 -2.17
CA ALA A 160 -15.60 -13.18 -2.29
C ALA A 160 -14.62 -14.31 -1.91
N ILE A 161 -13.38 -14.27 -2.41
CA ILE A 161 -12.33 -15.23 -2.07
C ILE A 161 -12.04 -15.20 -0.56
N ALA A 162 -11.84 -14.02 0.01
CA ALA A 162 -11.58 -13.87 1.44
C ALA A 162 -12.70 -14.48 2.29
N LYS A 163 -13.95 -14.21 1.94
CA LYS A 163 -15.14 -14.80 2.61
C LYS A 163 -15.15 -16.31 2.49
N ASP A 164 -14.92 -16.86 1.29
CA ASP A 164 -14.90 -18.30 1.03
C ASP A 164 -13.80 -19.02 1.85
N MET A 165 -12.64 -18.37 2.00
CA MET A 165 -11.52 -18.88 2.77
C MET A 165 -11.58 -18.58 4.28
N GLY A 166 -12.64 -17.92 4.76
CA GLY A 166 -12.78 -17.53 6.17
C GLY A 166 -11.74 -16.49 6.62
N ALA A 167 -11.18 -15.72 5.69
CA ALA A 167 -10.18 -14.68 5.93
C ALA A 167 -10.80 -13.28 5.87
N SER A 168 -10.15 -12.31 6.51
CA SER A 168 -10.62 -10.91 6.53
C SER A 168 -9.47 -9.90 6.48
N PRO A 169 -8.58 -9.98 5.47
CA PRO A 169 -7.50 -9.01 5.33
C PRO A 169 -8.06 -7.61 5.04
N ASP A 170 -7.30 -6.57 5.40
CA ASP A 170 -7.51 -5.25 4.83
C ASP A 170 -7.34 -5.36 3.29
N ILE A 171 -8.21 -4.71 2.53
CA ILE A 171 -8.04 -4.58 1.07
C ILE A 171 -7.62 -3.16 0.79
N GLU A 172 -6.39 -3.01 0.35
CA GLU A 172 -5.76 -1.76 0.02
C GLU A 172 -5.77 -1.53 -1.49
N ILE A 173 -5.95 -0.28 -1.91
CA ILE A 173 -5.95 0.10 -3.33
C ILE A 173 -4.93 1.20 -3.54
N ASP A 174 -4.02 0.98 -4.48
CA ASP A 174 -3.02 1.97 -4.86
C ASP A 174 -3.05 2.28 -6.36
N GLY A 175 -3.19 3.58 -6.64
CA GLY A 175 -3.11 4.16 -7.97
C GLY A 175 -4.34 4.94 -8.40
N GLY A 176 -4.16 6.22 -8.74
CA GLY A 176 -5.21 7.09 -9.27
C GLY A 176 -6.36 7.35 -8.30
N ILE A 177 -6.12 7.23 -6.99
CA ILE A 177 -7.12 7.43 -5.95
C ILE A 177 -7.38 8.93 -5.72
N ASN A 178 -8.65 9.26 -5.78
CA ASN A 178 -9.25 10.56 -5.44
C ASN A 178 -10.64 10.29 -4.83
N PRO A 179 -11.42 11.29 -4.41
CA PRO A 179 -12.73 11.05 -3.79
C PRO A 179 -13.71 10.25 -4.64
N ASP A 180 -13.67 10.38 -5.97
CA ASP A 180 -14.58 9.67 -6.86
C ASP A 180 -14.17 8.21 -7.05
N THR A 181 -12.92 7.95 -7.39
CA THR A 181 -12.39 6.59 -7.55
C THR A 181 -12.33 5.85 -6.21
N GLY A 182 -12.00 6.54 -5.11
CA GLY A 182 -12.01 6.00 -3.77
C GLY A 182 -13.39 5.52 -3.34
N ARG A 183 -14.47 6.27 -3.70
CA ARG A 183 -15.86 5.84 -3.46
C ARG A 183 -16.17 4.52 -4.17
N LEU A 184 -15.83 4.41 -5.45
CA LEU A 184 -16.03 3.17 -6.21
C LEU A 184 -15.31 1.98 -5.56
N CYS A 185 -14.09 2.20 -5.06
CA CYS A 185 -13.30 1.16 -4.38
C CYS A 185 -13.92 0.78 -3.04
N ALA A 186 -14.34 1.75 -2.22
CA ALA A 186 -14.96 1.52 -0.93
C ALA A 186 -16.28 0.75 -1.05
N GLU A 187 -17.14 1.15 -2.00
CA GLU A 187 -18.42 0.45 -2.31
C GLU A 187 -18.17 -0.99 -2.80
N ALA A 188 -17.04 -1.26 -3.44
CA ALA A 188 -16.65 -2.61 -3.84
C ALA A 188 -16.05 -3.44 -2.69
N GLY A 189 -15.68 -2.81 -1.57
CA GLY A 189 -15.19 -3.48 -0.37
C GLY A 189 -13.73 -3.17 0.00
N ALA A 190 -13.09 -2.16 -0.58
CA ALA A 190 -11.80 -1.68 -0.10
C ALA A 190 -11.91 -1.11 1.33
N SER A 191 -10.85 -1.24 2.12
CA SER A 191 -10.76 -0.72 3.49
C SER A 191 -9.63 0.29 3.67
N VAL A 192 -8.65 0.33 2.75
CA VAL A 192 -7.50 1.24 2.77
C VAL A 192 -7.33 1.87 1.39
N LEU A 193 -7.13 3.18 1.34
CA LEU A 193 -6.94 3.95 0.12
C LEU A 193 -5.57 4.64 0.15
N VAL A 194 -4.70 4.26 -0.79
CA VAL A 194 -3.42 4.94 -1.00
C VAL A 194 -3.64 6.13 -1.92
N ALA A 195 -3.27 7.32 -1.44
CA ALA A 195 -3.48 8.57 -2.17
C ALA A 195 -2.19 9.40 -2.17
N GLY A 196 -1.52 9.46 -3.32
CA GLY A 196 -0.30 10.26 -3.52
C GLY A 196 -0.60 11.66 -4.03
N SER A 197 -0.59 11.85 -5.34
CA SER A 197 -0.75 13.15 -6.00
C SER A 197 -2.03 13.88 -5.64
N SER A 198 -3.13 13.18 -5.38
CA SER A 198 -4.41 13.78 -4.97
C SER A 198 -4.35 14.42 -3.58
N VAL A 199 -3.50 13.93 -2.67
CA VAL A 199 -3.28 14.51 -1.35
C VAL A 199 -2.19 15.57 -1.40
N PHE A 200 -0.98 15.22 -1.85
CA PHE A 200 0.17 16.14 -1.85
C PHE A 200 0.02 17.32 -2.83
N GLY A 201 -0.76 17.17 -3.90
CA GLY A 201 -1.10 18.23 -4.85
C GLY A 201 -2.38 19.00 -4.51
N ALA A 202 -3.08 18.66 -3.44
CA ALA A 202 -4.32 19.37 -3.06
C ALA A 202 -4.01 20.77 -2.51
N PRO A 203 -4.87 21.76 -2.75
CA PRO A 203 -4.77 23.06 -2.10
C PRO A 203 -4.88 22.98 -0.56
N ASP A 204 -5.66 22.03 -0.05
CA ASP A 204 -5.76 21.67 1.37
C ASP A 204 -5.66 20.15 1.52
N PRO A 205 -4.44 19.61 1.76
CA PRO A 205 -4.22 18.18 1.95
C PRO A 205 -4.99 17.58 3.13
N LYS A 206 -5.14 18.33 4.22
CA LYS A 206 -5.88 17.87 5.40
C LYS A 206 -7.36 17.64 5.08
N GLU A 207 -7.99 18.59 4.39
CA GLU A 207 -9.38 18.42 3.95
C GLU A 207 -9.51 17.28 2.93
N MET A 208 -8.49 17.04 2.07
CA MET A 208 -8.48 15.91 1.14
C MET A 208 -8.45 14.56 1.89
N VAL A 209 -7.58 14.40 2.88
CA VAL A 209 -7.53 13.20 3.74
C VAL A 209 -8.88 12.99 4.42
N LYS A 210 -9.48 14.05 4.99
CA LYS A 210 -10.81 13.98 5.62
C LYS A 210 -11.89 13.54 4.61
N ARG A 211 -11.91 14.10 3.41
CA ARG A 211 -12.87 13.70 2.35
C ARG A 211 -12.74 12.23 1.98
N LEU A 212 -11.52 11.68 1.95
CA LEU A 212 -11.29 10.27 1.71
C LEU A 212 -11.78 9.40 2.87
N HIS A 213 -11.62 9.82 4.13
CA HIS A 213 -12.18 9.15 5.31
C HIS A 213 -13.71 9.12 5.31
N ASP A 214 -14.35 10.20 4.84
CA ASP A 214 -15.81 10.34 4.84
C ASP A 214 -16.48 9.50 3.72
N ILE A 215 -15.69 8.88 2.85
CA ILE A 215 -16.16 7.88 1.88
C ILE A 215 -16.66 6.66 2.66
N GLY A 216 -17.95 6.41 2.66
CA GLY A 216 -18.55 5.25 3.35
C GLY A 216 -19.19 5.57 4.70
N ARG A 217 -19.40 6.85 4.97
CA ARG A 217 -20.33 7.33 5.99
C ARG A 217 -21.73 7.54 5.44
#